data_63079263ac1fb7988aeaaf4f93288932
#
_entry.id   63079263ac1fb7988aeaaf4f93288932
#
_cell.length_a   1.000
_cell.length_b   1.000
_cell.length_c   1.000
_cell.angle_alpha   90.00
_cell.angle_beta   90.00
_cell.angle_gamma   90.00
#
_symmetry.space_group_name_H-M   'P 1'
#
loop_
_entity.id
_entity.type
_entity.pdbx_description
1 polymer ?
#
loop_
_entity_poly.entity_id
_entity_poly.type
_entity_poly.pdbx_seq_one_letter_code
_entity_poly.pdbx_strand_id
1 'polypeptide(L)'
;LIVSDGLTGIENAVKRAYPGALHQLCTVHFKRNALGMVAKKDRAQLKADLDAIFLMENADMMPMEAYENLKRFTEKWSSKYPSFKRLSHERSIAYFAYLRFPAHLHRMLCTTNWIEWLNRSYKDAPCTCVPRCPARVSAISVGIYGTTNDN
;
A
#
# COMPACT_ATOMS: atom_id res chain seq x y z
N LEU A 1 -2.67 3.69 12.48
CA LEU A 1 -2.51 3.06 11.16
C LEU A 1 -1.03 2.70 10.92
N ILE A 2 -0.78 1.51 10.42
CA ILE A 2 0.56 1.05 10.01
C ILE A 2 0.51 0.75 8.51
N VAL A 3 1.42 1.34 7.75
CA VAL A 3 1.51 1.14 6.29
C VAL A 3 2.72 0.26 5.97
N SER A 4 2.54 -0.78 5.12
CA SER A 4 3.64 -1.65 4.69
C SER A 4 3.55 -1.98 3.19
N ASP A 5 4.65 -2.50 2.64
CA ASP A 5 4.73 -2.96 1.26
C ASP A 5 4.18 -4.40 1.04
N GLY A 6 3.69 -5.03 2.10
CA GLY A 6 3.08 -6.36 2.03
C GLY A 6 4.07 -7.52 2.09
N LEU A 7 5.29 -7.31 2.63
CA LEU A 7 6.24 -8.39 2.88
C LEU A 7 5.62 -9.48 3.77
N THR A 8 5.93 -10.72 3.46
CA THR A 8 5.46 -11.89 4.22
C THR A 8 5.89 -11.78 5.68
N GLY A 9 4.94 -11.98 6.61
CA GLY A 9 5.18 -11.93 8.05
C GLY A 9 4.97 -10.56 8.70
N ILE A 10 5.01 -9.43 7.97
CA ILE A 10 4.78 -8.10 8.55
C ILE A 10 3.39 -7.99 9.16
N GLU A 11 2.37 -8.51 8.50
CA GLU A 11 1.00 -8.48 9.04
C GLU A 11 0.88 -9.15 10.41
N ASN A 12 1.51 -10.32 10.56
CA ASN A 12 1.54 -11.03 11.84
C ASN A 12 2.34 -10.27 12.90
N ALA A 13 3.45 -9.66 12.51
CA ALA A 13 4.26 -8.83 13.40
C ALA A 13 3.46 -7.60 13.87
N VAL A 14 2.75 -6.92 12.96
CA VAL A 14 1.87 -5.78 13.28
C VAL A 14 0.75 -6.20 14.23
N LYS A 15 0.05 -7.28 13.94
CA LYS A 15 -1.04 -7.79 14.80
C LYS A 15 -0.56 -8.16 16.21
N ARG A 16 0.66 -8.69 16.33
CA ARG A 16 1.25 -9.06 17.64
C ARG A 16 1.74 -7.84 18.43
N ALA A 17 2.41 -6.91 17.76
CA ALA A 17 2.99 -5.75 18.41
C ALA A 17 1.96 -4.64 18.67
N TYR A 18 0.96 -4.50 17.81
CA TYR A 18 -0.05 -3.45 17.84
C TYR A 18 -1.45 -3.99 17.53
N PRO A 19 -2.09 -4.74 18.45
CA PRO A 19 -3.36 -5.43 18.19
C PRO A 19 -4.52 -4.52 17.76
N GLY A 20 -4.50 -3.24 18.17
CA GLY A 20 -5.52 -2.25 17.81
C GLY A 20 -5.19 -1.43 16.56
N ALA A 21 -4.04 -1.65 15.92
CA ALA A 21 -3.64 -0.86 14.77
C ALA A 21 -4.31 -1.38 13.47
N LEU A 22 -4.81 -0.43 12.67
CA LEU A 22 -5.21 -0.73 11.30
C LEU A 22 -3.95 -0.95 10.44
N HIS A 23 -3.97 -1.98 9.61
CA HIS A 23 -2.90 -2.27 8.67
C HIS A 23 -3.31 -1.87 7.26
N GLN A 24 -2.52 -1.03 6.61
CA GLN A 24 -2.66 -0.57 5.23
C GLN A 24 -1.56 -1.18 4.38
N LEU A 25 -1.92 -1.82 3.28
CA LEU A 25 -0.99 -2.25 2.26
C LEU A 25 -0.74 -1.14 1.23
N CYS A 26 0.52 -0.97 0.80
CA CYS A 26 0.91 0.06 -0.14
C CYS A 26 0.27 -0.14 -1.51
N THR A 27 -0.58 0.79 -1.94
CA THR A 27 -1.26 0.74 -3.24
C THR A 27 -0.30 0.91 -4.42
N VAL A 28 0.80 1.64 -4.25
CA VAL A 28 1.81 1.83 -5.29
C VAL A 28 2.53 0.52 -5.60
N HIS A 29 2.89 -0.27 -4.57
CA HIS A 29 3.46 -1.60 -4.77
C HIS A 29 2.49 -2.55 -5.46
N PHE A 30 1.21 -2.50 -5.08
CA PHE A 30 0.16 -3.26 -5.77
C PHE A 30 0.09 -2.91 -7.26
N LYS A 31 -0.01 -1.61 -7.59
CA LYS A 31 -0.07 -1.13 -8.97
C LYS A 31 1.16 -1.55 -9.79
N ARG A 32 2.37 -1.42 -9.22
CA ARG A 32 3.62 -1.85 -9.87
C ARG A 32 3.62 -3.35 -10.16
N ASN A 33 3.22 -4.17 -9.21
CA ASN A 33 3.12 -5.62 -9.35
C ASN A 33 2.13 -6.01 -10.44
N ALA A 34 0.93 -5.42 -10.43
CA ALA A 34 -0.09 -5.67 -11.44
C ALA A 34 0.39 -5.29 -12.86
N LEU A 35 1.04 -4.12 -13.02
CA LEU A 35 1.61 -3.68 -14.29
C LEU A 35 2.76 -4.58 -14.78
N GLY A 36 3.47 -5.25 -13.86
CA GLY A 36 4.50 -6.23 -14.20
C GLY A 36 3.94 -7.55 -14.75
N MET A 37 2.67 -7.85 -14.48
CA MET A 37 2.01 -9.10 -14.90
C MET A 37 1.44 -9.05 -16.32
N VAL A 38 1.39 -7.89 -16.96
CA VAL A 38 0.77 -7.72 -18.28
C VAL A 38 1.77 -7.31 -19.37
N ALA A 39 1.43 -7.64 -20.61
CA ALA A 39 2.20 -7.20 -21.77
C ALA A 39 2.18 -5.67 -21.91
N LYS A 40 3.24 -5.08 -22.51
CA LYS A 40 3.39 -3.63 -22.67
C LYS A 40 2.17 -2.95 -23.30
N LYS A 41 1.56 -3.60 -24.29
CA LYS A 41 0.37 -3.10 -25.03
C LYS A 41 -0.86 -2.90 -24.14
N ASP A 42 -0.99 -3.68 -23.07
CA ASP A 42 -2.17 -3.64 -22.19
C ASP A 42 -1.96 -2.77 -20.94
N ARG A 43 -0.75 -2.26 -20.72
CA ARG A 43 -0.41 -1.47 -19.52
C ARG A 43 -1.20 -0.17 -19.40
N ALA A 44 -1.47 0.50 -20.52
CA ALA A 44 -2.21 1.76 -20.50
C ALA A 44 -3.66 1.53 -20.01
N GLN A 45 -4.33 0.50 -20.54
CA GLN A 45 -5.67 0.13 -20.12
C GLN A 45 -5.71 -0.33 -18.67
N LEU A 46 -4.76 -1.19 -18.28
CA LEU A 46 -4.67 -1.67 -16.90
C LEU A 46 -4.43 -0.53 -15.92
N LYS A 47 -3.59 0.45 -16.28
CA LYS A 47 -3.34 1.64 -15.44
C LYS A 47 -4.61 2.45 -15.22
N ALA A 48 -5.38 2.71 -16.27
CA ALA A 48 -6.66 3.41 -16.18
C ALA A 48 -7.65 2.68 -15.26
N ASP A 49 -7.78 1.35 -15.43
CA ASP A 49 -8.65 0.53 -14.59
C ASP A 49 -8.18 0.55 -13.10
N LEU A 50 -6.87 0.50 -12.83
CA LEU A 50 -6.32 0.58 -11.48
C LEU A 50 -6.52 1.97 -10.86
N ASP A 51 -6.39 3.04 -11.63
CA ASP A 51 -6.59 4.39 -11.13
C ASP A 51 -8.07 4.62 -10.79
N ALA A 52 -9.01 3.99 -11.51
CA ALA A 52 -10.44 4.01 -11.19
C ALA A 52 -10.78 3.28 -9.86
N ILE A 53 -10.04 2.23 -9.50
CA ILE A 53 -10.26 1.49 -8.24
C ILE A 53 -9.68 2.24 -7.04
N PHE A 54 -8.48 2.79 -7.20
CA PHE A 54 -7.77 3.51 -6.15
C PHE A 54 -7.98 5.03 -6.26
N LEU A 55 -9.25 5.44 -6.38
CA LEU A 55 -9.61 6.86 -6.38
C LEU A 55 -9.34 7.47 -5.00
N MET A 56 -8.46 8.47 -4.97
CA MET A 56 -8.05 9.15 -3.73
C MET A 56 -9.04 10.25 -3.32
N GLU A 57 -9.96 10.61 -4.20
CA GLU A 57 -10.86 11.76 -4.03
C GLU A 57 -12.26 11.37 -3.56
N ASN A 58 -12.61 10.09 -3.55
CA ASN A 58 -13.90 9.61 -3.07
C ASN A 58 -13.91 9.55 -1.54
N ALA A 59 -14.44 10.60 -0.91
CA ALA A 59 -14.59 10.67 0.54
C ALA A 59 -15.61 9.68 1.11
N ASP A 60 -16.57 9.25 0.28
CA ASP A 60 -17.75 8.48 0.73
C ASP A 60 -17.63 6.96 0.44
N MET A 61 -16.58 6.52 -0.25
CA MET A 61 -16.40 5.10 -0.57
C MET A 61 -16.01 4.30 0.65
N MET A 62 -16.75 3.24 0.94
CA MET A 62 -16.43 2.33 2.03
C MET A 62 -15.37 1.29 1.61
N PRO A 63 -14.48 0.84 2.54
CA PRO A 63 -13.43 -0.14 2.24
C PRO A 63 -13.96 -1.44 1.62
N MET A 64 -15.16 -1.89 2.01
CA MET A 64 -15.77 -3.09 1.46
C MET A 64 -16.21 -2.92 0.01
N GLU A 65 -16.78 -1.77 -0.34
CA GLU A 65 -17.17 -1.43 -1.71
C GLU A 65 -15.95 -1.36 -2.63
N ALA A 66 -14.89 -0.71 -2.18
CA ALA A 66 -13.61 -0.66 -2.90
C ALA A 66 -13.01 -2.05 -3.11
N TYR A 67 -13.13 -2.93 -2.12
CA TYR A 67 -12.70 -4.34 -2.24
C TYR A 67 -13.53 -5.12 -3.25
N GLU A 68 -14.86 -4.93 -3.31
CA GLU A 68 -15.71 -5.55 -4.34
C GLU A 68 -15.35 -5.04 -5.75
N ASN A 69 -15.03 -3.77 -5.90
CA ASN A 69 -14.52 -3.22 -7.16
C ASN A 69 -13.19 -3.87 -7.57
N LEU A 70 -12.30 -4.14 -6.61
CA LEU A 70 -11.06 -4.88 -6.85
C LEU A 70 -11.34 -6.31 -7.30
N LYS A 71 -12.31 -7.02 -6.73
CA LYS A 71 -12.70 -8.36 -7.17
C LYS A 71 -13.15 -8.36 -8.62
N ARG A 72 -14.09 -7.47 -8.99
CA ARG A 72 -14.57 -7.33 -10.38
C ARG A 72 -13.43 -7.06 -11.36
N PHE A 73 -12.50 -6.20 -10.96
CA PHE A 73 -11.30 -5.92 -11.74
C PHE A 73 -10.43 -7.17 -11.94
N THR A 74 -10.17 -7.93 -10.87
CA THR A 74 -9.35 -9.15 -10.98
C THR A 74 -10.03 -10.24 -11.80
N GLU A 75 -11.34 -10.37 -11.73
CA GLU A 75 -12.14 -11.25 -12.58
C GLU A 75 -12.02 -10.85 -14.05
N LYS A 76 -12.23 -9.57 -14.38
CA LYS A 76 -12.09 -9.02 -15.74
C LYS A 76 -10.73 -9.36 -16.35
N TRP A 77 -9.65 -9.09 -15.61
CA TRP A 77 -8.29 -9.28 -16.10
C TRP A 77 -7.82 -10.74 -16.05
N SER A 78 -8.39 -11.58 -15.18
CA SER A 78 -8.03 -12.99 -15.06
C SER A 78 -8.39 -13.83 -16.28
N SER A 79 -9.34 -13.39 -17.09
CA SER A 79 -9.68 -14.03 -18.37
C SER A 79 -8.51 -14.02 -19.35
N LYS A 80 -7.74 -12.92 -19.37
CA LYS A 80 -6.57 -12.75 -20.24
C LYS A 80 -5.25 -13.09 -19.54
N TYR A 81 -5.16 -12.81 -18.23
CA TYR A 81 -3.98 -13.00 -17.40
C TYR A 81 -4.33 -13.78 -16.12
N PRO A 82 -4.26 -15.12 -16.13
CA PRO A 82 -4.69 -15.97 -15.01
C PRO A 82 -4.01 -15.64 -13.68
N SER A 83 -2.81 -15.02 -13.71
CA SER A 83 -2.08 -14.57 -12.53
C SER A 83 -2.83 -13.55 -11.68
N PHE A 84 -3.80 -12.82 -12.27
CA PHE A 84 -4.62 -11.83 -11.55
C PHE A 84 -5.53 -12.45 -10.49
N LYS A 85 -5.91 -13.72 -10.61
CA LYS A 85 -6.69 -14.42 -9.56
C LYS A 85 -6.03 -14.36 -8.18
N ARG A 86 -4.70 -14.22 -8.13
CA ARG A 86 -3.95 -14.12 -6.86
C ARG A 86 -3.98 -12.73 -6.24
N LEU A 87 -4.52 -11.72 -6.93
CA LEU A 87 -4.54 -10.34 -6.44
C LEU A 87 -5.77 -10.02 -5.58
N SER A 88 -6.85 -10.81 -5.69
CA SER A 88 -8.05 -10.62 -4.87
C SER A 88 -8.23 -11.79 -3.89
N HIS A 89 -7.69 -11.64 -2.72
CA HIS A 89 -7.89 -12.54 -1.58
C HIS A 89 -8.34 -11.70 -0.37
N GLU A 90 -8.79 -12.35 0.70
CA GLU A 90 -9.34 -11.66 1.88
C GLU A 90 -8.43 -10.56 2.45
N ARG A 91 -7.10 -10.78 2.42
CA ARG A 91 -6.11 -9.78 2.85
C ARG A 91 -6.11 -8.51 1.98
N SER A 92 -6.63 -8.57 0.77
CA SER A 92 -6.62 -7.43 -0.17
C SER A 92 -7.51 -6.28 0.28
N ILE A 93 -8.42 -6.49 1.23
CA ILE A 93 -9.17 -5.41 1.86
C ILE A 93 -8.24 -4.42 2.58
N ALA A 94 -7.06 -4.86 3.03
CA ALA A 94 -6.06 -4.00 3.66
C ALA A 94 -5.45 -2.94 2.71
N TYR A 95 -5.66 -3.04 1.39
CA TYR A 95 -5.33 -1.97 0.45
C TYR A 95 -6.24 -0.75 0.57
N PHE A 96 -7.37 -0.86 1.27
CA PHE A 96 -8.40 0.16 1.38
C PHE A 96 -8.60 0.66 2.82
N ALA A 97 -7.71 0.32 3.75
CA ALA A 97 -7.80 0.80 5.14
C ALA A 97 -7.72 2.33 5.24
N TYR A 98 -7.05 2.99 4.30
CA TYR A 98 -6.95 4.46 4.23
C TYR A 98 -8.31 5.15 4.05
N LEU A 99 -9.32 4.48 3.46
CA LEU A 99 -10.67 5.03 3.27
C LEU A 99 -11.43 5.28 4.58
N ARG A 100 -10.95 4.76 5.70
CA ARG A 100 -11.50 5.04 7.04
C ARG A 100 -11.07 6.40 7.59
N PHE A 101 -10.22 7.12 6.88
CA PHE A 101 -9.67 8.41 7.29
C PHE A 101 -10.18 9.52 6.37
N PRO A 102 -10.10 10.79 6.80
CA PRO A 102 -10.51 11.92 5.97
C PRO A 102 -9.79 11.95 4.61
N ALA A 103 -10.50 12.32 3.55
CA ALA A 103 -10.01 12.26 2.17
C ALA A 103 -8.69 12.99 1.93
N HIS A 104 -8.46 14.12 2.62
CA HIS A 104 -7.21 14.89 2.49
C HIS A 104 -5.96 14.11 2.97
N LEU A 105 -6.14 13.04 3.76
CA LEU A 105 -5.04 12.17 4.22
C LEU A 105 -4.81 10.98 3.30
N HIS A 106 -5.75 10.62 2.42
CA HIS A 106 -5.68 9.39 1.62
C HIS A 106 -4.35 9.26 0.87
N ARG A 107 -3.89 10.33 0.21
CA ARG A 107 -2.63 10.34 -0.55
C ARG A 107 -1.40 9.98 0.29
N MET A 108 -1.42 10.37 1.57
CA MET A 108 -0.31 10.09 2.49
C MET A 108 -0.39 8.66 3.04
N LEU A 109 -1.61 8.17 3.31
CA LEU A 109 -1.86 6.92 4.00
C LEU A 109 -1.83 5.69 3.09
N CYS A 110 -2.05 5.85 1.78
CA CYS A 110 -2.13 4.73 0.83
C CYS A 110 -0.78 4.23 0.32
N THR A 111 0.33 4.87 0.68
CA THR A 111 1.66 4.59 0.10
C THR A 111 2.79 4.71 1.12
N THR A 112 3.87 3.97 0.88
CA THR A 112 5.14 4.06 1.60
C THR A 112 6.14 5.03 0.94
N ASN A 113 5.77 5.72 -0.15
CA ASN A 113 6.68 6.55 -0.94
C ASN A 113 7.42 7.61 -0.13
N TRP A 114 6.77 8.26 0.84
CA TRP A 114 7.39 9.26 1.70
C TRP A 114 8.54 8.70 2.52
N ILE A 115 8.37 7.49 3.04
CA ILE A 115 9.38 6.82 3.87
C ILE A 115 10.49 6.28 2.97
N GLU A 116 10.17 5.78 1.77
CA GLU A 116 11.18 5.39 0.78
C GLU A 116 12.04 6.57 0.36
N TRP A 117 11.44 7.75 0.12
CA TRP A 117 12.15 8.98 -0.18
C TRP A 117 13.06 9.40 0.99
N LEU A 118 12.55 9.38 2.22
CA LEU A 118 13.31 9.71 3.42
C LEU A 118 14.50 8.76 3.58
N ASN A 119 14.28 7.46 3.46
CA ASN A 119 15.34 6.45 3.54
C ASN A 119 16.41 6.65 2.46
N ARG A 120 16.02 7.06 1.25
CA ARG A 120 16.97 7.39 0.17
C ARG A 120 17.80 8.60 0.55
N SER A 121 17.17 9.66 1.02
CA SER A 121 17.84 10.88 1.46
C SER A 121 18.87 10.62 2.57
N TYR A 122 18.57 9.71 3.51
CA TYR A 122 19.52 9.29 4.54
C TYR A 122 20.69 8.48 3.98
N LYS A 123 20.48 7.66 2.96
CA LYS A 123 21.57 6.87 2.33
C LYS A 123 22.51 7.76 1.52
N ASP A 124 21.98 8.81 0.90
CA ASP A 124 22.71 9.73 0.05
C ASP A 124 23.35 10.89 0.85
N ALA A 125 23.01 11.03 2.14
CA ALA A 125 23.63 12.02 3.02
C ALA A 125 25.11 11.70 3.22
N PRO A 126 26.04 12.68 3.00
CA PRO A 126 27.45 12.47 3.26
C PRO A 126 27.68 12.08 4.72
N CYS A 127 28.41 11.02 4.93
CA CYS A 127 28.63 10.33 6.22
C CYS A 127 29.51 11.13 7.19
N THR A 128 29.18 12.39 7.46
CA THR A 128 29.95 13.23 8.38
C THR A 128 29.45 13.24 9.83
N CYS A 129 28.26 12.68 10.09
CA CYS A 129 27.63 12.84 11.42
C CYS A 129 26.95 11.58 12.01
N VAL A 130 27.18 10.36 11.49
CA VAL A 130 26.56 9.18 12.10
C VAL A 130 27.62 8.12 12.42
N PRO A 131 27.72 7.65 13.67
CA PRO A 131 28.56 6.52 14.02
C PRO A 131 28.11 5.30 13.20
N ARG A 132 29.07 4.63 12.60
CA ARG A 132 28.95 3.41 11.79
C ARG A 132 28.01 2.40 12.44
N CYS A 133 26.79 2.32 12.02
CA CYS A 133 25.88 1.25 12.43
C CYS A 133 26.13 0.02 11.54
N PRO A 134 26.67 -1.09 12.06
CA PRO A 134 26.92 -2.28 11.28
C PRO A 134 25.67 -3.16 11.27
N ALA A 135 24.70 -2.81 10.47
CA ALA A 135 23.66 -3.75 10.05
C ALA A 135 22.96 -3.17 8.83
N ARG A 136 22.97 -3.93 7.74
CA ARG A 136 21.98 -3.74 6.68
C ARG A 136 20.60 -4.03 7.28
N VAL A 137 20.00 -3.02 7.88
CA VAL A 137 18.58 -3.06 8.17
C VAL A 137 17.91 -2.89 6.82
N SER A 138 17.38 -3.97 6.28
CA SER A 138 16.35 -3.89 5.27
C SER A 138 15.24 -3.07 5.91
N ALA A 139 15.13 -1.80 5.48
CA ALA A 139 14.27 -0.83 6.11
C ALA A 139 12.81 -1.28 5.97
N ILE A 140 12.26 -1.80 7.05
CA ILE A 140 10.82 -1.94 7.22
C ILE A 140 10.33 -0.51 7.44
N SER A 141 9.77 0.07 6.39
CA SER A 141 9.19 1.39 6.46
C SER A 141 7.84 1.30 7.18
N VAL A 142 7.85 1.55 8.47
CA VAL A 142 6.64 1.63 9.29
C VAL A 142 6.38 3.10 9.59
N GLY A 143 5.34 3.66 8.94
CA GLY A 143 4.81 4.97 9.30
C GLY A 143 3.74 4.81 10.38
N ILE A 144 3.96 5.36 11.57
CA ILE A 144 2.96 5.39 12.65
C ILE A 144 2.31 6.77 12.65
N TYR A 145 1.01 6.82 12.37
CA TYR A 145 0.20 8.03 12.51
C TYR A 145 -0.71 7.84 13.72
N GLY A 146 -0.46 8.61 14.78
CA GLY A 146 -1.33 8.66 15.95
C GLY A 146 -2.43 9.69 15.73
N THR A 147 -3.69 9.29 15.91
CA THR A 147 -4.78 10.24 16.15
C THR A 147 -4.86 10.49 17.64
N THR A 148 -4.48 11.68 18.11
CA THR A 148 -4.87 12.18 19.43
C THR A 148 -6.34 12.58 19.32
N ASN A 149 -7.23 11.79 19.95
CA ASN A 149 -8.57 12.26 20.26
C ASN A 149 -8.44 13.24 21.40
N ASP A 150 -8.43 14.53 21.10
CA ASP A 150 -8.71 15.54 22.09
C ASP A 150 -10.24 15.59 22.30
N ASN A 151 -10.64 15.27 23.51
CA ASN A 151 -11.98 15.53 24.06
C ASN A 151 -12.19 17.03 24.24
#